data_705aed421265dc0ba8af034253d8b466
#
_entry.id   705aed421265dc0ba8af034253d8b466
#
_cell.length_a   1.000
_cell.length_b   1.000
_cell.length_c   1.000
_cell.angle_alpha   90.00
_cell.angle_beta   90.00
_cell.angle_gamma   90.00
#
_symmetry.space_group_name_H-M   'P 1'
#
loop_
_entity.id
_entity.type
_entity.pdbx_description
1 polymer ?
#
loop_
_entity_poly.entity_id
_entity_poly.type
_entity_poly.pdbx_seq_one_letter_code
_entity_poly.pdbx_strand_id
1 'polypeptide(L)'
;MSRLNEISENLENVRSKIAAVALHPVTLIAVTKTFPASDVQILQQLGVTDFGENRDAEGAEKSQVVSGNWHFQGQIQSNKLKSITSWASVIHSLDDPRHFEVIEKVAPHPLTIFLQVSLDGAHHRGGAGVDQLYQLAELVSGSSKHHLAGLMSVPPVGTDPDQAYSQLAVIRNEFMARFPQADQLSAGMSGDYQSAISHGATHVRVGSSILGSRSPHQ
;
A
#
# COMPACT_ATOMS: atom_id res chain seq x y z
N MET A 1 30.71 -4.37 0.04
CA MET A 1 29.60 -4.88 -0.82
C MET A 1 29.06 -3.69 -1.58
N SER A 2 28.73 -3.81 -2.88
CA SER A 2 28.11 -2.69 -3.60
C SER A 2 26.65 -2.53 -3.17
N ARG A 3 26.07 -1.33 -3.33
CA ARG A 3 24.64 -1.09 -2.99
C ARG A 3 23.71 -1.99 -3.80
N LEU A 4 24.04 -2.23 -5.07
CA LEU A 4 23.33 -3.19 -5.92
C LEU A 4 23.32 -4.60 -5.32
N ASN A 5 24.47 -5.11 -4.87
CA ASN A 5 24.53 -6.45 -4.29
C ASN A 5 23.75 -6.56 -2.99
N GLU A 6 23.83 -5.55 -2.14
CA GLU A 6 23.06 -5.48 -0.89
C GLU A 6 21.55 -5.53 -1.13
N ILE A 7 21.06 -4.67 -2.03
CA ILE A 7 19.63 -4.63 -2.37
C ILE A 7 19.20 -5.94 -3.04
N SER A 8 20.02 -6.51 -3.92
CA SER A 8 19.73 -7.78 -4.61
C SER A 8 19.57 -8.92 -3.63
N GLU A 9 20.50 -9.08 -2.70
CA GLU A 9 20.47 -10.14 -1.69
C GLU A 9 19.25 -10.00 -0.76
N ASN A 10 18.98 -8.80 -0.29
CA ASN A 10 17.84 -8.50 0.55
C ASN A 10 16.50 -8.77 -0.17
N LEU A 11 16.39 -8.33 -1.43
CA LEU A 11 15.18 -8.53 -2.24
C LEU A 11 14.92 -10.02 -2.48
N GLU A 12 15.95 -10.80 -2.80
CA GLU A 12 15.82 -12.24 -3.00
C GLU A 12 15.39 -12.96 -1.71
N ASN A 13 15.95 -12.56 -0.57
CA ASN A 13 15.52 -13.09 0.73
C ASN A 13 14.04 -12.79 1.01
N VAL A 14 13.57 -11.57 0.70
CA VAL A 14 12.16 -11.21 0.85
C VAL A 14 11.27 -12.01 -0.10
N ARG A 15 11.65 -12.14 -1.39
CA ARG A 15 10.92 -12.93 -2.38
C ARG A 15 10.83 -14.42 -1.98
N SER A 16 11.93 -14.99 -1.49
CA SER A 16 11.96 -16.38 -1.01
C SER A 16 11.03 -16.59 0.19
N LYS A 17 11.00 -15.64 1.14
CA LYS A 17 10.10 -15.72 2.30
C LYS A 17 8.64 -15.56 1.90
N ILE A 18 8.31 -14.70 0.93
CA ILE A 18 6.96 -14.60 0.38
C ILE A 18 6.56 -15.93 -0.27
N ALA A 19 7.40 -16.47 -1.14
CA ALA A 19 7.13 -17.72 -1.84
C ALA A 19 6.93 -18.91 -0.89
N ALA A 20 7.60 -18.91 0.27
CA ALA A 20 7.49 -19.97 1.26
C ALA A 20 6.13 -20.04 1.96
N VAL A 21 5.38 -18.92 2.01
CA VAL A 21 4.09 -18.84 2.73
C VAL A 21 2.90 -18.54 1.83
N ALA A 22 3.12 -18.07 0.60
CA ALA A 22 2.07 -17.65 -0.31
C ALA A 22 1.38 -18.87 -0.96
N LEU A 23 0.06 -18.97 -0.79
CA LEU A 23 -0.80 -19.94 -1.48
C LEU A 23 -1.54 -19.31 -2.69
N HIS A 24 -1.31 -18.04 -2.96
CA HIS A 24 -1.89 -17.25 -4.04
C HIS A 24 -0.89 -16.20 -4.51
N PRO A 25 -1.07 -15.56 -5.67
CA PRO A 25 -0.20 -14.50 -6.12
C PRO A 25 -0.14 -13.34 -5.11
N VAL A 26 1.06 -12.85 -4.81
CA VAL A 26 1.30 -11.74 -3.89
C VAL A 26 2.12 -10.67 -4.60
N THR A 27 1.62 -9.45 -4.63
CA THR A 27 2.34 -8.29 -5.13
C THR A 27 3.26 -7.73 -4.04
N LEU A 28 4.56 -7.70 -4.33
CA LEU A 28 5.55 -7.06 -3.47
C LEU A 28 5.70 -5.59 -3.87
N ILE A 29 5.26 -4.69 -3.00
CA ILE A 29 5.46 -3.25 -3.14
C ILE A 29 6.75 -2.87 -2.39
N ALA A 30 7.77 -2.43 -3.11
CA ALA A 30 8.99 -1.91 -2.51
C ALA A 30 8.75 -0.48 -1.99
N VAL A 31 8.77 -0.30 -0.68
CA VAL A 31 8.53 1.02 -0.04
C VAL A 31 9.83 1.80 0.00
N THR A 32 9.90 2.86 -0.81
CA THR A 32 11.12 3.61 -1.12
C THR A 32 11.24 4.94 -0.39
N LYS A 33 10.30 5.25 0.52
CA LYS A 33 10.32 6.49 1.30
C LYS A 33 11.67 6.71 1.97
N THR A 34 12.20 7.95 1.87
CA THR A 34 13.48 8.38 2.42
C THR A 34 14.73 7.79 1.75
N PHE A 35 14.61 6.95 0.75
CA PHE A 35 15.73 6.46 -0.05
C PHE A 35 15.81 7.23 -1.37
N PRO A 36 17.01 7.40 -1.94
CA PRO A 36 17.19 8.17 -3.17
C PRO A 36 16.62 7.43 -4.40
N ALA A 37 16.36 8.17 -5.46
CA ALA A 37 15.90 7.61 -6.75
C ALA A 37 16.87 6.57 -7.34
N SER A 38 18.16 6.66 -7.04
CA SER A 38 19.17 5.67 -7.45
C SER A 38 18.90 4.27 -6.86
N ASP A 39 18.39 4.17 -5.62
CA ASP A 39 18.02 2.90 -5.03
C ASP A 39 16.77 2.33 -5.71
N VAL A 40 15.84 3.19 -6.13
CA VAL A 40 14.64 2.77 -6.88
C VAL A 40 15.02 2.29 -8.28
N GLN A 41 15.99 2.92 -8.94
CA GLN A 41 16.53 2.45 -10.21
C GLN A 41 17.18 1.07 -10.09
N ILE A 42 17.91 0.80 -9.00
CA ILE A 42 18.45 -0.52 -8.70
C ILE A 42 17.30 -1.54 -8.55
N LEU A 43 16.26 -1.23 -7.80
CA LEU A 43 15.09 -2.12 -7.66
C LEU A 43 14.42 -2.40 -9.00
N GLN A 44 14.28 -1.38 -9.87
CA GLN A 44 13.75 -1.54 -11.22
C GLN A 44 14.63 -2.47 -12.07
N GLN A 45 15.96 -2.33 -12.02
CA GLN A 45 16.91 -3.23 -12.71
C GLN A 45 16.79 -4.68 -12.21
N LEU A 46 16.44 -4.87 -10.92
CA LEU A 46 16.19 -6.18 -10.30
C LEU A 46 14.75 -6.70 -10.55
N GLY A 47 13.99 -6.04 -11.45
CA GLY A 47 12.68 -6.50 -11.88
C GLY A 47 11.54 -6.17 -10.90
N VAL A 48 11.73 -5.20 -10.01
CA VAL A 48 10.62 -4.65 -9.21
C VAL A 48 9.82 -3.68 -10.08
N THR A 49 8.51 -3.82 -10.09
CA THR A 49 7.58 -3.01 -10.87
C THR A 49 6.68 -2.13 -10.01
N ASP A 50 6.56 -2.43 -8.72
CA ASP A 50 5.63 -1.81 -7.79
C ASP A 50 6.38 -1.07 -6.67
N PHE A 51 6.24 0.26 -6.64
CA PHE A 51 6.97 1.15 -5.74
C PHE A 51 6.02 1.92 -4.83
N GLY A 52 6.32 1.96 -3.53
CA GLY A 52 5.46 2.59 -2.54
C GLY A 52 6.08 3.86 -1.94
N GLU A 53 5.28 4.93 -1.88
CA GLU A 53 5.65 6.19 -1.27
C GLU A 53 4.61 6.68 -0.26
N ASN A 54 5.11 7.38 0.77
CA ASN A 54 4.27 7.97 1.80
C ASN A 54 4.23 9.51 1.72
N ARG A 55 5.12 10.12 0.95
CA ARG A 55 5.24 11.58 0.80
C ARG A 55 5.06 11.96 -0.66
N ASP A 56 4.17 12.91 -0.91
CA ASP A 56 3.86 13.40 -2.24
C ASP A 56 5.11 13.88 -3.01
N ALA A 57 5.96 14.71 -2.38
CA ALA A 57 7.14 15.25 -3.04
C ALA A 57 8.14 14.16 -3.48
N GLU A 58 8.35 13.13 -2.64
CA GLU A 58 9.24 12.02 -2.97
C GLU A 58 8.68 11.17 -4.13
N GLY A 59 7.37 10.88 -4.11
CA GLY A 59 6.71 10.15 -5.19
C GLY A 59 6.73 10.90 -6.52
N ALA A 60 6.43 12.19 -6.49
CA ALA A 60 6.46 13.05 -7.68
C ALA A 60 7.85 13.13 -8.32
N GLU A 61 8.91 13.24 -7.51
CA GLU A 61 10.28 13.26 -8.02
C GLU A 61 10.71 11.91 -8.61
N LYS A 62 10.52 10.81 -7.86
CA LYS A 62 11.01 9.49 -8.23
C LYS A 62 10.27 8.91 -9.44
N SER A 63 8.96 9.16 -9.54
CA SER A 63 8.15 8.69 -10.68
C SER A 63 8.52 9.33 -12.02
N GLN A 64 9.22 10.46 -12.02
CA GLN A 64 9.74 11.08 -13.26
C GLN A 64 10.96 10.35 -13.83
N VAL A 65 11.70 9.63 -12.99
CA VAL A 65 12.97 9.00 -13.38
C VAL A 65 12.92 7.47 -13.32
N VAL A 66 11.89 6.90 -12.69
CA VAL A 66 11.68 5.46 -12.61
C VAL A 66 10.25 5.14 -13.04
N SER A 67 10.11 4.39 -14.12
CA SER A 67 8.82 3.90 -14.59
C SER A 67 8.35 2.67 -13.79
N GLY A 68 7.07 2.58 -13.50
CA GLY A 68 6.47 1.47 -12.76
C GLY A 68 5.09 1.82 -12.21
N ASN A 69 4.54 0.92 -11.44
CA ASN A 69 3.29 1.12 -10.71
C ASN A 69 3.61 1.86 -9.40
N TRP A 70 3.21 3.10 -9.32
CA TRP A 70 3.45 3.91 -8.13
C TRP A 70 2.25 3.88 -7.18
N HIS A 71 2.51 3.50 -5.94
CA HIS A 71 1.54 3.33 -4.86
C HIS A 71 1.70 4.44 -3.83
N PHE A 72 0.66 5.26 -3.66
CA PHE A 72 0.60 6.19 -2.53
C PHE A 72 0.02 5.50 -1.30
N GLN A 73 0.75 5.54 -0.18
CA GLN A 73 0.43 4.82 1.06
C GLN A 73 0.45 5.73 2.30
N GLY A 74 0.75 7.01 2.09
CA GLY A 74 0.77 8.00 3.17
C GLY A 74 -0.62 8.50 3.54
N GLN A 75 -0.75 9.18 4.66
CA GLN A 75 -1.99 9.85 5.02
C GLN A 75 -2.35 10.92 3.97
N ILE A 76 -3.58 10.88 3.48
CA ILE A 76 -4.05 11.81 2.47
C ILE A 76 -4.26 13.20 3.11
N GLN A 77 -3.78 14.20 2.39
CA GLN A 77 -4.08 15.62 2.63
C GLN A 77 -4.79 16.18 1.39
N SER A 78 -5.96 16.78 1.57
CA SER A 78 -6.81 17.21 0.45
C SER A 78 -6.09 18.15 -0.54
N ASN A 79 -5.25 19.05 -0.04
CA ASN A 79 -4.47 19.98 -0.87
C ASN A 79 -3.34 19.33 -1.68
N LYS A 80 -3.01 18.07 -1.41
CA LYS A 80 -1.99 17.29 -2.12
C LYS A 80 -2.56 16.33 -3.16
N LEU A 81 -3.86 16.08 -3.16
CA LEU A 81 -4.50 15.08 -4.01
C LEU A 81 -4.26 15.33 -5.50
N LYS A 82 -4.28 16.58 -5.97
CA LYS A 82 -3.97 16.89 -7.37
C LYS A 82 -2.56 16.46 -7.77
N SER A 83 -1.57 16.64 -6.89
CA SER A 83 -0.20 16.20 -7.12
C SER A 83 -0.10 14.68 -7.01
N ILE A 84 -0.60 14.08 -5.92
CA ILE A 84 -0.56 12.63 -5.69
C ILE A 84 -1.17 11.87 -6.89
N THR A 85 -2.33 12.28 -7.36
CA THR A 85 -3.01 11.60 -8.47
C THR A 85 -2.35 11.81 -9.84
N SER A 86 -1.38 12.70 -9.96
CA SER A 86 -0.61 12.90 -11.19
C SER A 86 0.49 11.85 -11.39
N TRP A 87 0.98 11.25 -10.31
CA TRP A 87 2.06 10.27 -10.37
C TRP A 87 1.68 8.88 -9.84
N ALA A 88 0.76 8.79 -8.86
CA ALA A 88 0.34 7.51 -8.31
C ALA A 88 -0.72 6.86 -9.21
N SER A 89 -0.57 5.57 -9.49
CA SER A 89 -1.58 4.73 -10.15
C SER A 89 -2.46 3.98 -9.14
N VAL A 90 -1.99 3.84 -7.90
CA VAL A 90 -2.68 3.13 -6.82
C VAL A 90 -2.67 3.97 -5.54
N ILE A 91 -3.82 4.11 -4.90
CA ILE A 91 -3.98 4.76 -3.59
C ILE A 91 -4.40 3.72 -2.57
N HIS A 92 -3.66 3.61 -1.46
CA HIS A 92 -3.94 2.62 -0.40
C HIS A 92 -4.66 3.20 0.82
N SER A 93 -4.63 4.51 0.98
CA SER A 93 -4.97 5.19 2.24
C SER A 93 -6.26 6.01 2.17
N LEU A 94 -7.19 5.64 1.28
CA LEU A 94 -8.48 6.32 1.23
C LEU A 94 -9.33 5.91 2.43
N ASP A 95 -9.69 6.90 3.28
CA ASP A 95 -10.45 6.72 4.51
C ASP A 95 -11.52 7.79 4.75
N ASP A 96 -11.64 8.77 3.85
CA ASP A 96 -12.59 9.89 3.96
C ASP A 96 -13.30 10.12 2.62
N PRO A 97 -14.65 10.12 2.57
CA PRO A 97 -15.43 10.39 1.36
C PRO A 97 -15.08 11.71 0.66
N ARG A 98 -14.74 12.75 1.44
CA ARG A 98 -14.35 14.06 0.91
C ARG A 98 -13.06 13.98 0.08
N HIS A 99 -12.14 13.08 0.45
CA HIS A 99 -10.94 12.83 -0.35
C HIS A 99 -11.27 12.19 -1.69
N PHE A 100 -12.22 11.25 -1.71
CA PHE A 100 -12.64 10.62 -2.97
C PHE A 100 -13.34 11.62 -3.91
N GLU A 101 -14.18 12.50 -3.38
CA GLU A 101 -14.81 13.57 -4.18
C GLU A 101 -13.77 14.50 -4.85
N VAL A 102 -12.65 14.76 -4.19
CA VAL A 102 -11.55 15.53 -4.79
C VAL A 102 -10.82 14.69 -5.84
N ILE A 103 -10.48 13.42 -5.54
CA ILE A 103 -9.83 12.48 -6.48
C ILE A 103 -10.63 12.40 -7.77
N GLU A 104 -11.95 12.19 -7.70
CA GLU A 104 -12.83 12.08 -8.86
C GLU A 104 -12.74 13.31 -9.79
N LYS A 105 -12.56 14.50 -9.20
CA LYS A 105 -12.46 15.76 -9.95
C LYS A 105 -11.07 16.02 -10.53
N VAL A 106 -10.00 15.64 -9.82
CA VAL A 106 -8.63 16.11 -10.15
C VAL A 106 -7.73 15.04 -10.77
N ALA A 107 -8.03 13.75 -10.59
CA ALA A 107 -7.18 12.68 -11.10
C ALA A 107 -7.14 12.70 -12.65
N PRO A 108 -5.95 12.75 -13.28
CA PRO A 108 -5.85 12.84 -14.73
C PRO A 108 -6.06 11.49 -15.43
N HIS A 109 -6.00 10.39 -14.71
CA HIS A 109 -6.13 9.01 -15.22
C HIS A 109 -6.91 8.13 -14.23
N PRO A 110 -7.35 6.93 -14.65
CA PRO A 110 -7.93 5.94 -13.75
C PRO A 110 -6.97 5.54 -12.62
N LEU A 111 -7.51 5.32 -11.43
CA LEU A 111 -6.76 4.89 -10.24
C LEU A 111 -7.32 3.58 -9.71
N THR A 112 -6.44 2.73 -9.19
CA THR A 112 -6.79 1.59 -8.34
C THR A 112 -6.81 2.07 -6.90
N ILE A 113 -7.90 1.81 -6.17
CA ILE A 113 -8.12 2.36 -4.83
C ILE A 113 -8.37 1.24 -3.83
N PHE A 114 -7.57 1.24 -2.76
CA PHE A 114 -7.82 0.49 -1.54
C PHE A 114 -8.42 1.43 -0.49
N LEU A 115 -9.36 0.93 0.29
CA LEU A 115 -9.91 1.64 1.43
C LEU A 115 -9.12 1.27 2.69
N GLN A 116 -8.63 2.26 3.39
CA GLN A 116 -7.94 2.02 4.65
C GLN A 116 -8.96 1.83 5.76
N VAL A 117 -8.89 0.66 6.43
CA VAL A 117 -9.73 0.34 7.59
C VAL A 117 -8.93 0.44 8.88
N SER A 118 -9.52 1.06 9.90
CA SER A 118 -8.99 1.11 11.27
C SER A 118 -9.41 -0.15 12.03
N LEU A 119 -8.44 -0.82 12.68
CA LEU A 119 -8.71 -2.00 13.51
C LEU A 119 -9.01 -1.65 14.98
N ASP A 120 -8.63 -0.47 15.42
CA ASP A 120 -8.75 -0.01 16.82
C ASP A 120 -9.60 1.25 17.00
N GLY A 121 -10.06 1.86 15.90
CA GLY A 121 -10.84 3.11 15.92
C GLY A 121 -10.07 4.34 16.43
N ALA A 122 -8.74 4.27 16.50
CA ALA A 122 -7.92 5.35 17.05
C ALA A 122 -7.88 6.56 16.10
N HIS A 123 -8.47 7.68 16.50
CA HIS A 123 -8.61 8.90 15.68
C HIS A 123 -7.30 9.53 15.17
N HIS A 124 -6.17 9.27 15.84
CA HIS A 124 -4.85 9.80 15.44
C HIS A 124 -4.15 8.95 14.38
N ARG A 125 -4.73 7.81 14.03
CA ARG A 125 -4.25 6.90 12.98
C ARG A 125 -5.26 6.91 11.84
N GLY A 126 -4.81 6.96 10.61
CA GLY A 126 -5.71 6.87 9.46
C GLY A 126 -6.49 5.56 9.45
N GLY A 127 -7.60 5.56 8.75
CA GLY A 127 -8.48 4.42 8.54
C GLY A 127 -9.92 4.70 8.93
N ALA A 128 -10.84 4.32 8.06
CA ALA A 128 -12.28 4.41 8.28
C ALA A 128 -12.75 3.35 9.29
N GLY A 129 -13.76 3.71 10.09
CA GLY A 129 -14.55 2.73 10.82
C GLY A 129 -15.40 1.89 9.85
N VAL A 130 -15.88 0.73 10.32
CA VAL A 130 -16.61 -0.23 9.46
C VAL A 130 -17.82 0.41 8.76
N ASP A 131 -18.62 1.21 9.44
CA ASP A 131 -19.80 1.86 8.84
C ASP A 131 -19.40 2.85 7.71
N GLN A 132 -18.36 3.64 7.92
CA GLN A 132 -17.84 4.59 6.94
C GLN A 132 -17.18 3.87 5.75
N LEU A 133 -16.61 2.69 6.00
CA LEU A 133 -15.98 1.85 4.99
C LEU A 133 -16.97 1.46 3.89
N TYR A 134 -18.20 1.06 4.25
CA TYR A 134 -19.23 0.70 3.27
C TYR A 134 -19.71 1.90 2.45
N GLN A 135 -19.84 3.08 3.05
CA GLN A 135 -20.17 4.31 2.32
C GLN A 135 -19.09 4.66 1.29
N LEU A 136 -17.81 4.57 1.69
CA LEU A 136 -16.68 4.77 0.79
C LEU A 136 -16.68 3.75 -0.36
N ALA A 137 -16.94 2.48 -0.06
CA ALA A 137 -16.98 1.43 -1.05
C ALA A 137 -18.08 1.68 -2.11
N GLU A 138 -19.25 2.13 -1.69
CA GLU A 138 -20.35 2.50 -2.61
C GLU A 138 -19.95 3.66 -3.51
N LEU A 139 -19.33 4.71 -2.95
CA LEU A 139 -18.85 5.86 -3.72
C LEU A 139 -17.81 5.47 -4.77
N VAL A 140 -16.78 4.70 -4.37
CA VAL A 140 -15.72 4.29 -5.29
C VAL A 140 -16.23 3.30 -6.33
N SER A 141 -17.08 2.34 -5.95
CA SER A 141 -17.68 1.38 -6.89
C SER A 141 -18.64 2.02 -7.87
N GLY A 142 -19.25 3.16 -7.52
CA GLY A 142 -20.09 3.96 -8.40
C GLY A 142 -19.32 4.79 -9.43
N SER A 143 -18.00 4.91 -9.31
CA SER A 143 -17.17 5.62 -10.28
C SER A 143 -17.05 4.84 -11.58
N SER A 144 -17.22 5.53 -12.69
CA SER A 144 -16.90 4.97 -14.02
C SER A 144 -15.42 5.08 -14.37
N LYS A 145 -14.62 5.76 -13.55
CA LYS A 145 -13.22 6.10 -13.81
C LYS A 145 -12.26 5.31 -12.94
N HIS A 146 -12.59 5.13 -11.67
CA HIS A 146 -11.71 4.53 -10.69
C HIS A 146 -12.14 3.10 -10.32
N HIS A 147 -11.20 2.29 -9.89
CA HIS A 147 -11.44 0.90 -9.52
C HIS A 147 -11.26 0.67 -8.02
N LEU A 148 -12.28 0.13 -7.36
CA LEU A 148 -12.20 -0.34 -5.97
C LEU A 148 -11.53 -1.71 -5.95
N ALA A 149 -10.29 -1.76 -5.44
CA ALA A 149 -9.50 -2.99 -5.39
C ALA A 149 -9.79 -3.84 -4.13
N GLY A 150 -10.06 -3.20 -3.01
CA GLY A 150 -10.26 -3.89 -1.75
C GLY A 150 -9.86 -3.05 -0.53
N LEU A 151 -9.33 -3.71 0.48
CA LEU A 151 -9.00 -3.09 1.76
C LEU A 151 -7.50 -2.95 1.99
N MET A 152 -7.12 -1.95 2.77
CA MET A 152 -5.78 -1.79 3.32
C MET A 152 -5.86 -1.61 4.83
N SER A 153 -4.90 -2.18 5.56
CA SER A 153 -4.75 -1.88 6.98
C SER A 153 -3.29 -1.85 7.43
N VAL A 154 -3.09 -1.10 8.51
CA VAL A 154 -1.85 -1.11 9.30
C VAL A 154 -2.24 -1.49 10.72
N PRO A 155 -1.79 -2.63 11.25
CA PRO A 155 -2.08 -3.03 12.62
C PRO A 155 -1.65 -1.98 13.66
N PRO A 156 -2.34 -1.90 14.80
CA PRO A 156 -1.90 -1.09 15.92
C PRO A 156 -0.51 -1.52 16.42
N VAL A 157 0.30 -0.54 16.83
CA VAL A 157 1.62 -0.82 17.38
C VAL A 157 1.49 -1.65 18.66
N GLY A 158 2.26 -2.73 18.76
CA GLY A 158 2.28 -3.61 19.93
C GLY A 158 1.17 -4.69 19.93
N THR A 159 0.31 -4.73 18.92
CA THR A 159 -0.63 -5.83 18.74
C THR A 159 0.09 -7.03 18.11
N ASP A 160 -0.28 -8.21 18.55
CA ASP A 160 0.17 -9.45 17.90
C ASP A 160 -0.28 -9.48 16.44
N PRO A 161 0.63 -9.71 15.47
CA PRO A 161 0.29 -9.68 14.05
C PRO A 161 -0.79 -10.68 13.65
N ASP A 162 -0.74 -11.91 14.17
CA ASP A 162 -1.72 -12.94 13.82
C ASP A 162 -3.11 -12.58 14.34
N GLN A 163 -3.21 -12.00 15.53
CA GLN A 163 -4.47 -11.50 16.07
C GLN A 163 -5.03 -10.36 15.21
N ALA A 164 -4.21 -9.38 14.85
CA ALA A 164 -4.62 -8.25 14.04
C ALA A 164 -5.07 -8.68 12.64
N TYR A 165 -4.33 -9.58 12.00
CA TYR A 165 -4.68 -10.05 10.65
C TYR A 165 -5.84 -11.03 10.63
N SER A 166 -6.06 -11.82 11.70
CA SER A 166 -7.30 -12.59 11.88
C SER A 166 -8.53 -11.67 11.95
N GLN A 167 -8.46 -10.59 12.72
CA GLN A 167 -9.54 -9.60 12.77
C GLN A 167 -9.78 -8.95 11.40
N LEU A 168 -8.71 -8.56 10.69
CA LEU A 168 -8.78 -7.98 9.37
C LEU A 168 -9.41 -8.95 8.34
N ALA A 169 -9.10 -10.24 8.43
CA ALA A 169 -9.67 -11.27 7.57
C ALA A 169 -11.19 -11.40 7.75
N VAL A 170 -11.70 -11.28 8.98
CA VAL A 170 -13.15 -11.25 9.24
C VAL A 170 -13.80 -10.05 8.58
N ILE A 171 -13.25 -8.83 8.78
CA ILE A 171 -13.76 -7.60 8.15
C ILE A 171 -13.75 -7.73 6.63
N ARG A 172 -12.66 -8.27 6.06
CA ARG A 172 -12.55 -8.49 4.61
C ARG A 172 -13.61 -9.44 4.08
N ASN A 173 -13.87 -10.55 4.76
CA ASN A 173 -14.89 -11.52 4.34
C ASN A 173 -16.30 -10.92 4.33
N GLU A 174 -16.65 -10.14 5.34
CA GLU A 174 -17.91 -9.41 5.40
C GLU A 174 -17.98 -8.33 4.29
N PHE A 175 -16.88 -7.63 4.04
CA PHE A 175 -16.78 -6.64 2.98
C PHE A 175 -16.97 -7.26 1.58
N MET A 176 -16.29 -8.37 1.30
CA MET A 176 -16.37 -9.10 0.03
C MET A 176 -17.76 -9.70 -0.23
N ALA A 177 -18.53 -10.03 0.81
CA ALA A 177 -19.91 -10.48 0.64
C ALA A 177 -20.79 -9.41 -0.04
N ARG A 178 -20.46 -8.13 0.14
CA ARG A 178 -21.16 -6.99 -0.48
C ARG A 178 -20.46 -6.45 -1.73
N PHE A 179 -19.13 -6.52 -1.76
CA PHE A 179 -18.27 -6.02 -2.86
C PHE A 179 -17.35 -7.14 -3.37
N PRO A 180 -17.89 -8.17 -4.05
CA PRO A 180 -17.11 -9.38 -4.40
C PRO A 180 -15.97 -9.12 -5.39
N GLN A 181 -16.01 -8.01 -6.14
CA GLN A 181 -14.94 -7.62 -7.06
C GLN A 181 -13.78 -6.89 -6.36
N ALA A 182 -13.98 -6.44 -5.11
CA ALA A 182 -12.97 -5.73 -4.32
C ALA A 182 -12.28 -6.72 -3.36
N ASP A 183 -11.64 -7.75 -3.92
CA ASP A 183 -11.13 -8.91 -3.20
C ASP A 183 -9.67 -8.78 -2.75
N GLN A 184 -9.00 -7.70 -3.11
CA GLN A 184 -7.59 -7.49 -2.78
C GLN A 184 -7.42 -7.00 -1.34
N LEU A 185 -6.30 -7.38 -0.73
CA LEU A 185 -5.94 -6.98 0.62
C LEU A 185 -4.50 -6.48 0.65
N SER A 186 -4.32 -5.18 0.93
CA SER A 186 -3.00 -4.58 1.16
C SER A 186 -2.70 -4.56 2.66
N ALA A 187 -1.88 -5.50 3.11
CA ALA A 187 -1.51 -5.65 4.51
C ALA A 187 -0.12 -6.30 4.64
N GLY A 188 0.56 -6.03 5.76
CA GLY A 188 1.89 -6.57 6.02
C GLY A 188 3.02 -5.65 5.57
N MET A 189 3.99 -5.48 6.46
CA MET A 189 5.20 -4.69 6.30
C MET A 189 6.44 -5.53 6.62
N SER A 190 7.62 -4.93 6.65
CA SER A 190 8.91 -5.62 6.84
C SER A 190 8.96 -6.58 8.03
N GLY A 191 8.19 -6.33 9.11
CA GLY A 191 8.20 -7.15 10.31
C GLY A 191 7.13 -8.24 10.38
N ASP A 192 6.09 -8.19 9.52
CA ASP A 192 4.87 -8.99 9.70
C ASP A 192 4.20 -9.47 8.40
N TYR A 193 4.81 -9.21 7.23
CA TYR A 193 4.22 -9.56 5.92
C TYR A 193 3.94 -11.06 5.76
N GLN A 194 4.72 -11.95 6.38
CA GLN A 194 4.48 -13.40 6.30
C GLN A 194 3.16 -13.77 6.99
N SER A 195 2.91 -13.23 8.19
CA SER A 195 1.64 -13.39 8.89
C SER A 195 0.48 -12.79 8.08
N ALA A 196 0.65 -11.58 7.51
CA ALA A 196 -0.38 -10.98 6.65
C ALA A 196 -0.73 -11.87 5.45
N ILE A 197 0.25 -12.46 4.77
CA ILE A 197 0.04 -13.38 3.64
C ILE A 197 -0.74 -14.61 4.07
N SER A 198 -0.40 -15.21 5.22
CA SER A 198 -1.11 -16.36 5.78
C SER A 198 -2.57 -16.06 6.10
N HIS A 199 -2.91 -14.77 6.31
CA HIS A 199 -4.28 -14.28 6.50
C HIS A 199 -4.90 -13.65 5.23
N GLY A 200 -4.32 -13.92 4.05
CA GLY A 200 -4.90 -13.58 2.75
C GLY A 200 -4.48 -12.23 2.15
N ALA A 201 -3.39 -11.61 2.63
CA ALA A 201 -2.87 -10.41 2.00
C ALA A 201 -2.37 -10.70 0.59
N THR A 202 -2.86 -9.93 -0.38
CA THR A 202 -2.49 -9.98 -1.80
C THR A 202 -1.41 -8.97 -2.17
N HIS A 203 -1.22 -7.95 -1.33
CA HIS A 203 -0.23 -6.89 -1.50
C HIS A 203 0.52 -6.69 -0.18
N VAL A 204 1.84 -6.78 -0.21
CA VAL A 204 2.71 -6.52 0.94
C VAL A 204 3.62 -5.32 0.68
N ARG A 205 3.86 -4.51 1.71
CA ARG A 205 4.56 -3.23 1.63
C ARG A 205 5.88 -3.31 2.39
N VAL A 206 6.95 -3.66 1.71
CA VAL A 206 8.25 -3.96 2.33
C VAL A 206 9.28 -2.89 1.99
N GLY A 207 9.84 -2.26 2.99
CA GLY A 207 10.87 -1.22 2.84
C GLY A 207 12.20 -1.63 3.48
N SER A 208 12.29 -1.57 4.81
CA SER A 208 13.54 -1.78 5.54
C SER A 208 14.17 -3.16 5.36
N SER A 209 13.38 -4.20 5.09
CA SER A 209 13.92 -5.55 4.79
C SER A 209 14.58 -5.64 3.43
N ILE A 210 14.36 -4.67 2.52
CA ILE A 210 14.98 -4.61 1.19
C ILE A 210 16.08 -3.55 1.16
N LEU A 211 15.76 -2.33 1.60
CA LEU A 211 16.63 -1.16 1.47
C LEU A 211 17.50 -0.91 2.70
N GLY A 212 17.30 -1.68 3.78
CA GLY A 212 18.01 -1.51 5.03
C GLY A 212 17.36 -0.50 5.97
N SER A 213 17.93 -0.33 7.16
CA SER A 213 17.54 0.69 8.12
C SER A 213 18.09 2.06 7.70
N ARG A 214 17.35 3.11 8.01
CA ARG A 214 17.78 4.51 7.76
C ARG A 214 19.08 4.79 8.48
N SER A 215 20.03 5.43 7.78
CA SER A 215 21.14 6.10 8.47
C SER A 215 20.56 7.23 9.34
N PRO A 216 21.02 7.41 10.59
CA PRO A 216 20.48 8.41 11.51
C PRO A 216 20.69 9.89 11.07
N HIS A 217 21.29 10.13 9.89
CA HIS A 217 21.76 11.45 9.45
C HIS A 217 21.40 11.74 7.99
N GLN A 218 20.12 11.70 7.64
CA GLN A 218 19.61 12.39 6.43
C GLN A 218 18.24 13.00 6.69
#